data_e1cbfe35bf7cd5f523eabec2a3b89174
#
_entry.id   e1cbfe35bf7cd5f523eabec2a3b89174
#
_cell.length_a   1.000
_cell.length_b   1.000
_cell.length_c   1.000
_cell.angle_alpha   90.00
_cell.angle_beta   90.00
_cell.angle_gamma   90.00
#
_symmetry.space_group_name_H-M   'P 1'
#
loop_
_entity.id
_entity.type
_entity.pdbx_description
1 polymer ?
#
loop_
_entity_poly.entity_id
_entity_poly.type
_entity_poly.pdbx_seq_one_letter_code
_entity_poly.pdbx_strand_id
1 'polypeptide(L)'
;GREIVYNGTFFDLSIFPSFGYPGDPMTSDKDRKKYGLPKKDYVAPPQTDPWGLSTLLFNDDADYVTFEAVLSTALDQIAVAPGYLQKEWEENGRKFYQYKMNSEMDLFFNISSARYSVLRDKWKGEHGEEVNIEIFHHPQHTYNLDRYISSAKASLNYFTRNFSPYQYKQIRVLEFPRYAGF
;
A
#
# COMPACT_ATOMS: atom_id res chain seq x y z
N GLY A 1 -13.25 0.53 -15.98
CA GLY A 1 -11.92 0.49 -15.38
C GLY A 1 -11.77 -0.76 -14.53
N ARG A 2 -10.57 -1.13 -14.23
CA ARG A 2 -10.28 -2.30 -13.36
C ARG A 2 -10.39 -1.94 -11.88
N GLU A 3 -10.43 -0.65 -11.58
CA GLU A 3 -10.40 -0.07 -10.23
C GLU A 3 -11.74 -0.20 -9.51
N ILE A 4 -12.83 -0.26 -10.26
CA ILE A 4 -14.19 -0.38 -9.71
C ILE A 4 -14.75 -1.74 -10.09
N VAL A 5 -15.09 -2.53 -9.09
CA VAL A 5 -15.61 -3.88 -9.25
C VAL A 5 -16.88 -4.06 -8.39
N TYR A 6 -17.58 -5.16 -8.59
CA TYR A 6 -18.84 -5.43 -7.88
C TYR A 6 -18.77 -5.30 -6.35
N ASN A 7 -17.64 -5.70 -5.77
CA ASN A 7 -17.47 -5.68 -4.31
C ASN A 7 -16.91 -4.36 -3.77
N GLY A 8 -16.24 -3.56 -4.58
CA GLY A 8 -15.60 -2.34 -4.09
C GLY A 8 -14.76 -1.60 -5.12
N THR A 9 -13.91 -0.73 -4.62
CA THR A 9 -13.04 0.13 -5.40
C THR A 9 -11.61 -0.01 -4.88
N PHE A 10 -10.64 -0.13 -5.81
CA PHE A 10 -9.23 -0.39 -5.51
C PHE A 10 -8.37 0.55 -6.36
N PHE A 11 -7.80 1.56 -5.74
CA PHE A 11 -6.99 2.57 -6.40
C PHE A 11 -5.52 2.45 -5.98
N ASP A 12 -4.64 2.51 -6.94
CA ASP A 12 -3.21 2.76 -6.73
C ASP A 12 -2.87 4.24 -6.96
N LEU A 13 -1.60 4.58 -6.93
CA LEU A 13 -1.13 5.95 -7.12
C LEU A 13 -1.47 6.56 -8.49
N SER A 14 -1.78 5.75 -9.49
CA SER A 14 -2.04 6.23 -10.85
C SER A 14 -3.27 7.12 -10.98
N ILE A 15 -4.16 7.11 -9.98
CA ILE A 15 -5.34 8.00 -9.94
C ILE A 15 -5.00 9.42 -9.46
N PHE A 16 -3.85 9.63 -8.85
CA PHE A 16 -3.44 10.92 -8.34
C PHE A 16 -2.66 11.71 -9.40
N PRO A 17 -2.75 13.05 -9.39
CA PRO A 17 -1.88 13.86 -10.20
C PRO A 17 -0.41 13.63 -9.82
N SER A 18 0.45 13.43 -10.80
CA SER A 18 1.90 13.40 -10.60
C SER A 18 2.51 14.75 -11.01
N PHE A 19 3.56 15.15 -10.31
CA PHE A 19 4.37 16.31 -10.71
C PHE A 19 5.38 15.91 -11.78
N GLY A 20 5.67 16.84 -12.68
CA GLY A 20 6.67 16.63 -13.71
C GLY A 20 6.19 15.79 -14.90
N TYR A 21 7.10 15.57 -15.82
CA TYR A 21 6.89 14.68 -16.95
C TYR A 21 7.42 13.30 -16.57
N PRO A 22 6.64 12.22 -16.71
CA PRO A 22 7.18 10.89 -16.48
C PRO A 22 8.39 10.72 -17.39
N GLY A 23 9.53 10.40 -16.80
CA GLY A 23 10.80 10.21 -17.51
C GLY A 23 10.60 9.34 -18.75
N ASP A 24 11.50 9.35 -19.68
CA ASP A 24 11.36 8.76 -21.02
C ASP A 24 10.55 7.42 -21.01
N PRO A 25 9.24 7.44 -21.35
CA PRO A 25 8.38 6.25 -21.28
C PRO A 25 8.77 5.17 -22.30
N MET A 26 9.65 5.51 -23.25
CA MET A 26 10.13 4.59 -24.26
C MET A 26 11.46 3.95 -23.85
N THR A 27 11.39 3.03 -22.90
CA THR A 27 12.54 2.24 -22.45
C THR A 27 12.89 1.09 -23.40
N SER A 28 11.91 0.66 -24.23
CA SER A 28 12.10 -0.43 -25.20
C SER A 28 12.80 0.05 -26.45
N ASP A 29 13.93 -0.55 -26.82
CA ASP A 29 14.65 -0.28 -28.07
C ASP A 29 13.75 -0.47 -29.30
N LYS A 30 12.79 -1.40 -29.24
CA LYS A 30 11.83 -1.67 -30.32
C LYS A 30 10.90 -0.47 -30.55
N ASP A 31 10.39 0.12 -29.48
CA ASP A 31 9.49 1.28 -29.56
C ASP A 31 10.27 2.53 -29.96
N ARG A 32 11.46 2.72 -29.42
CA ARG A 32 12.35 3.81 -29.82
C ARG A 32 12.66 3.77 -31.32
N LYS A 33 13.01 2.62 -31.86
CA LYS A 33 13.24 2.42 -33.27
C LYS A 33 11.99 2.72 -34.13
N LYS A 34 10.79 2.32 -33.67
CA LYS A 34 9.51 2.58 -34.33
C LYS A 34 9.25 4.08 -34.51
N TYR A 35 9.66 4.91 -33.56
CA TYR A 35 9.45 6.36 -33.57
C TYR A 35 10.70 7.15 -33.97
N GLY A 36 11.72 6.48 -34.52
CA GLY A 36 12.93 7.16 -35.02
C GLY A 36 13.82 7.74 -33.93
N LEU A 37 13.66 7.29 -32.69
CA LEU A 37 14.48 7.72 -31.56
C LEU A 37 15.80 6.95 -31.50
N PRO A 38 16.91 7.57 -31.08
CA PRO A 38 18.18 6.87 -30.89
C PRO A 38 18.05 5.79 -29.83
N LYS A 39 18.85 4.74 -29.97
CA LYS A 39 18.97 3.72 -28.92
C LYS A 39 19.37 4.37 -27.60
N LYS A 40 18.75 3.95 -26.50
CA LYS A 40 19.09 4.41 -25.16
C LYS A 40 19.94 3.32 -24.48
N ASP A 41 21.22 3.57 -24.35
CA ASP A 41 22.06 2.70 -23.55
C ASP A 41 21.81 3.03 -22.07
N TYR A 42 21.17 2.12 -21.37
CA TYR A 42 20.98 2.25 -19.93
C TYR A 42 22.30 1.88 -19.23
N VAL A 43 22.95 2.89 -18.73
CA VAL A 43 24.13 2.71 -17.88
C VAL A 43 23.70 3.01 -16.44
N ALA A 44 23.79 1.99 -15.58
CA ALA A 44 23.54 2.22 -14.16
C ALA A 44 24.54 3.25 -13.61
N PRO A 45 24.10 4.18 -12.76
CA PRO A 45 25.01 5.14 -12.16
C PRO A 45 26.08 4.42 -11.34
N PRO A 46 27.29 5.00 -11.19
CA PRO A 46 28.32 4.44 -10.33
C PRO A 46 27.80 4.25 -8.90
N GLN A 47 28.33 3.24 -8.21
CA GLN A 47 27.93 2.93 -6.82
C GLN A 47 28.12 4.13 -5.85
N THR A 48 28.98 5.07 -6.21
CA THR A 48 29.27 6.27 -5.41
C THR A 48 28.56 7.52 -5.92
N ASP A 49 27.67 7.41 -6.89
CA ASP A 49 26.94 8.54 -7.43
C ASP A 49 25.93 9.06 -6.40
N PRO A 50 26.07 10.32 -5.91
CA PRO A 50 25.17 10.86 -4.88
C PRO A 50 23.70 10.91 -5.33
N TRP A 51 23.45 11.19 -6.61
CA TRP A 51 22.09 11.22 -7.15
C TRP A 51 21.48 9.80 -7.17
N GLY A 52 22.23 8.82 -7.67
CA GLY A 52 21.79 7.41 -7.68
C GLY A 52 21.50 6.88 -6.28
N LEU A 53 22.29 7.29 -5.27
CA LEU A 53 22.10 6.90 -3.86
C LEU A 53 20.88 7.57 -3.22
N SER A 54 20.47 8.75 -3.69
CA SER A 54 19.31 9.49 -3.18
C SER A 54 18.00 9.16 -3.89
N THR A 55 18.05 8.47 -5.03
CA THR A 55 16.86 8.13 -5.82
C THR A 55 16.12 6.96 -5.20
N LEU A 56 14.83 7.15 -4.93
CA LEU A 56 13.97 6.07 -4.45
C LEU A 56 13.57 5.13 -5.58
N LEU A 57 13.42 3.85 -5.25
CA LEU A 57 13.16 2.77 -6.22
C LEU A 57 11.88 2.96 -7.05
N PHE A 58 10.86 3.60 -6.49
CA PHE A 58 9.52 3.61 -7.06
C PHE A 58 9.21 4.83 -7.92
N ASN A 59 9.94 5.91 -7.79
CA ASN A 59 9.73 7.11 -8.60
C ASN A 59 10.96 8.03 -8.51
N ASP A 60 11.38 8.59 -9.63
CA ASP A 60 12.51 9.53 -9.69
C ASP A 60 12.26 10.81 -8.85
N ASP A 61 10.99 11.20 -8.71
CA ASP A 61 10.57 12.35 -7.92
C ASP A 61 10.03 11.96 -6.53
N ALA A 62 10.06 10.67 -6.18
CA ALA A 62 9.53 10.21 -4.91
C ALA A 62 10.50 10.54 -3.77
N ASP A 63 9.97 11.18 -2.77
CA ASP A 63 10.63 11.39 -1.49
C ASP A 63 9.71 10.84 -0.39
N TYR A 64 10.18 10.82 0.85
CA TYR A 64 9.32 10.53 1.97
C TYR A 64 8.27 11.62 2.12
N VAL A 65 7.02 11.18 2.31
CA VAL A 65 5.87 12.08 2.40
C VAL A 65 5.12 11.90 3.71
N THR A 66 4.54 12.98 4.20
CA THR A 66 3.53 12.91 5.24
C THR A 66 2.19 12.50 4.61
N PHE A 67 1.45 11.61 5.28
CA PHE A 67 0.18 11.13 4.77
C PHE A 67 -0.95 11.34 5.76
N GLU A 68 -1.99 12.03 5.31
CA GLU A 68 -3.29 12.11 5.96
C GLU A 68 -4.40 12.11 4.90
N ALA A 69 -5.44 11.32 5.10
CA ALA A 69 -6.54 11.23 4.15
C ALA A 69 -7.88 11.06 4.86
N VAL A 70 -8.91 11.69 4.30
CA VAL A 70 -10.31 11.43 4.64
C VAL A 70 -10.98 10.78 3.44
N LEU A 71 -11.42 9.55 3.62
CA LEU A 71 -12.09 8.76 2.60
C LEU A 71 -13.57 8.67 2.90
N SER A 72 -14.41 8.77 1.88
CA SER A 72 -15.83 8.49 2.04
C SER A 72 -16.29 7.37 1.11
N THR A 73 -17.12 6.50 1.62
CA THR A 73 -17.62 5.34 0.89
C THR A 73 -19.11 5.10 1.14
N ALA A 74 -19.70 4.09 0.50
CA ALA A 74 -21.06 3.66 0.80
C ALA A 74 -21.14 3.11 2.24
N LEU A 75 -22.32 3.16 2.85
CA LEU A 75 -22.53 2.76 4.25
C LEU A 75 -22.16 1.29 4.51
N ASP A 76 -22.28 0.43 3.52
CA ASP A 76 -22.01 -1.00 3.57
C ASP A 76 -20.55 -1.37 3.27
N GLN A 77 -19.67 -0.37 3.11
CA GLN A 77 -18.26 -0.57 2.78
C GLN A 77 -17.33 -0.04 3.86
N ILE A 78 -16.15 -0.62 3.91
CA ILE A 78 -15.03 -0.15 4.73
C ILE A 78 -13.98 0.40 3.79
N ALA A 79 -13.60 1.67 3.98
CA ALA A 79 -12.49 2.27 3.26
C ALA A 79 -11.19 2.12 4.06
N VAL A 80 -10.10 1.79 3.38
CA VAL A 80 -8.78 1.56 3.98
C VAL A 80 -7.73 2.34 3.21
N ALA A 81 -6.86 3.04 3.95
CA ALA A 81 -5.72 3.77 3.43
C ALA A 81 -4.49 3.54 4.33
N PRO A 82 -3.28 4.00 3.96
CA PRO A 82 -2.14 3.99 4.84
C PRO A 82 -2.40 4.72 6.17
N GLY A 83 -1.63 4.36 7.18
CA GLY A 83 -1.70 4.99 8.49
C GLY A 83 -2.72 4.37 9.42
N TYR A 84 -2.90 5.03 10.54
CA TYR A 84 -3.79 4.61 11.62
C TYR A 84 -5.15 5.30 11.49
N LEU A 85 -6.22 4.53 11.66
CA LEU A 85 -7.58 5.09 11.70
C LEU A 85 -7.70 6.03 12.92
N GLN A 86 -7.94 7.31 12.64
CA GLN A 86 -8.10 8.36 13.66
C GLN A 86 -9.57 8.52 14.04
N LYS A 87 -10.45 8.48 13.02
CA LYS A 87 -11.87 8.74 13.19
C LYS A 87 -12.69 8.03 12.12
N GLU A 88 -13.87 7.58 12.52
CA GLU A 88 -14.91 7.04 11.66
C GLU A 88 -16.23 7.74 11.99
N TRP A 89 -17.00 8.14 10.98
CA TRP A 89 -18.31 8.75 11.17
C TRP A 89 -19.21 8.56 9.95
N GLU A 90 -20.49 8.80 10.14
CA GLU A 90 -21.49 8.79 9.08
C GLU A 90 -22.07 10.18 8.90
N GLU A 91 -22.21 10.60 7.65
CA GLU A 91 -22.76 11.90 7.29
C GLU A 91 -23.35 11.85 5.88
N ASN A 92 -24.54 12.45 5.70
CA ASN A 92 -25.22 12.55 4.41
C ASN A 92 -25.34 11.20 3.65
N GLY A 93 -25.60 10.11 4.37
CA GLY A 93 -25.76 8.77 3.79
C GLY A 93 -24.46 8.14 3.30
N ARG A 94 -23.32 8.63 3.76
CA ARG A 94 -22.01 8.08 3.47
C ARG A 94 -21.23 7.81 4.76
N LYS A 95 -20.30 6.88 4.70
CA LYS A 95 -19.39 6.55 5.79
C LYS A 95 -18.02 7.12 5.49
N PHE A 96 -17.42 7.73 6.49
CA PHE A 96 -16.14 8.44 6.40
C PHE A 96 -15.10 7.79 7.29
N TYR A 97 -13.85 7.79 6.83
CA TYR A 97 -12.68 7.24 7.52
C TYR A 97 -11.52 8.21 7.40
N GLN A 98 -11.00 8.68 8.52
CA GLN A 98 -9.80 9.51 8.56
C GLN A 98 -8.60 8.66 8.96
N TYR A 99 -7.61 8.61 8.09
CA TYR A 99 -6.34 7.93 8.31
C TYR A 99 -5.19 8.92 8.39
N LYS A 100 -4.20 8.61 9.23
CA LYS A 100 -2.98 9.40 9.36
C LYS A 100 -1.80 8.51 9.67
N MET A 101 -0.67 8.74 8.98
CA MET A 101 0.62 8.15 9.34
C MET A 101 1.25 8.93 10.49
N ASN A 102 1.93 8.23 11.40
CA ASN A 102 2.66 8.84 12.50
C ASN A 102 4.12 9.18 12.14
N SER A 103 4.57 8.72 10.99
CA SER A 103 5.89 8.96 10.41
C SER A 103 5.75 9.25 8.92
N GLU A 104 6.78 9.81 8.34
CA GLU A 104 6.90 9.87 6.89
C GLU A 104 6.91 8.46 6.31
N MET A 105 6.45 8.32 5.07
CA MET A 105 6.37 7.06 4.35
C MET A 105 6.75 7.25 2.87
N ASP A 106 7.11 6.17 2.22
CA ASP A 106 7.32 6.17 0.77
C ASP A 106 6.04 6.55 0.03
N LEU A 107 6.19 7.26 -1.09
CA LEU A 107 5.10 7.54 -2.00
C LEU A 107 4.72 6.27 -2.80
N PHE A 108 4.36 5.22 -2.09
CA PHE A 108 3.91 3.95 -2.63
C PHE A 108 2.79 3.38 -1.77
N PHE A 109 1.55 3.56 -2.20
CA PHE A 109 0.39 3.12 -1.45
C PHE A 109 -0.82 2.87 -2.34
N ASN A 110 -1.82 2.21 -1.79
CA ASN A 110 -3.13 2.07 -2.39
C ASN A 110 -4.23 2.55 -1.44
N ILE A 111 -5.39 2.81 -2.02
CA ILE A 111 -6.64 3.12 -1.32
C ILE A 111 -7.68 2.11 -1.78
N SER A 112 -8.30 1.45 -0.82
CA SER A 112 -9.30 0.43 -1.10
C SER A 112 -10.59 0.71 -0.34
N SER A 113 -11.71 0.39 -0.95
CA SER A 113 -13.03 0.43 -0.30
C SER A 113 -13.85 -0.74 -0.79
N ALA A 114 -14.29 -1.59 0.11
CA ALA A 114 -15.09 -2.75 -0.25
C ALA A 114 -16.02 -3.20 0.89
N ARG A 115 -16.92 -4.12 0.57
CA ARG A 115 -17.79 -4.81 1.54
C ARG A 115 -16.98 -5.86 2.29
N TYR A 116 -16.03 -5.38 3.11
CA TYR A 116 -15.16 -6.25 3.88
C TYR A 116 -15.83 -6.82 5.12
N SER A 117 -15.54 -8.09 5.40
CA SER A 117 -15.49 -8.62 6.76
C SER A 117 -14.08 -8.47 7.28
N VAL A 118 -13.91 -8.27 8.59
CA VAL A 118 -12.60 -8.04 9.19
C VAL A 118 -12.37 -9.03 10.33
N LEU A 119 -11.38 -9.90 10.15
CA LEU A 119 -10.86 -10.73 11.24
C LEU A 119 -9.77 -9.95 11.97
N ARG A 120 -9.88 -9.85 13.29
CA ARG A 120 -8.93 -9.13 14.13
C ARG A 120 -8.26 -10.03 15.15
N ASP A 121 -6.98 -9.81 15.34
CA ASP A 121 -6.19 -10.46 16.38
C ASP A 121 -5.06 -9.53 16.83
N LYS A 122 -4.30 -9.93 17.83
CA LYS A 122 -3.15 -9.20 18.35
C LYS A 122 -1.96 -10.11 18.49
N TRP A 123 -0.79 -9.57 18.23
CA TRP A 123 0.47 -10.14 18.60
C TRP A 123 1.07 -9.35 19.77
N LYS A 124 1.70 -10.06 20.71
CA LYS A 124 2.45 -9.48 21.81
C LYS A 124 3.86 -10.01 21.77
N GLY A 125 4.82 -9.10 21.70
CA GLY A 125 6.24 -9.40 21.75
C GLY A 125 6.75 -9.66 23.16
N GLU A 126 7.95 -10.21 23.25
CA GLU A 126 8.61 -10.57 24.51
C GLU A 126 8.99 -9.32 25.35
N HIS A 127 9.13 -8.16 24.72
CA HIS A 127 9.50 -6.89 25.38
C HIS A 127 8.32 -5.92 25.56
N GLY A 128 7.09 -6.43 25.40
CA GLY A 128 5.88 -5.63 25.60
C GLY A 128 5.35 -4.94 24.33
N GLU A 129 5.92 -5.25 23.17
CA GLU A 129 5.36 -4.78 21.91
C GLU A 129 3.96 -5.35 21.71
N GLU A 130 3.07 -4.53 21.19
CA GLU A 130 1.73 -4.96 20.79
C GLU A 130 1.45 -4.52 19.35
N VAL A 131 1.07 -5.47 18.50
CA VAL A 131 0.73 -5.23 17.09
C VAL A 131 -0.67 -5.77 16.81
N ASN A 132 -1.55 -4.90 16.34
CA ASN A 132 -2.87 -5.30 15.86
C ASN A 132 -2.75 -5.97 14.50
N ILE A 133 -3.42 -7.10 14.30
CA ILE A 133 -3.46 -7.82 13.04
C ILE A 133 -4.90 -7.78 12.55
N GLU A 134 -5.11 -7.24 11.37
CA GLU A 134 -6.44 -7.15 10.74
C GLU A 134 -6.39 -7.75 9.34
N ILE A 135 -7.34 -8.64 9.05
CA ILE A 135 -7.51 -9.26 7.74
C ILE A 135 -8.86 -8.81 7.19
N PHE A 136 -8.80 -7.99 6.15
CA PHE A 136 -9.95 -7.49 5.41
C PHE A 136 -10.21 -8.43 4.24
N HIS A 137 -11.32 -9.16 4.29
CA HIS A 137 -11.63 -10.18 3.30
C HIS A 137 -13.07 -10.08 2.81
N HIS A 138 -13.35 -10.65 1.64
CA HIS A 138 -14.72 -10.81 1.19
C HIS A 138 -15.50 -11.70 2.17
N PRO A 139 -16.75 -11.36 2.56
CA PRO A 139 -17.48 -12.10 3.58
C PRO A 139 -17.63 -13.61 3.32
N GLN A 140 -17.64 -14.02 2.06
CA GLN A 140 -17.73 -15.43 1.67
C GLN A 140 -16.37 -16.15 1.60
N HIS A 141 -15.24 -15.43 1.68
CA HIS A 141 -13.90 -16.01 1.62
C HIS A 141 -13.33 -16.21 3.02
N THR A 142 -13.77 -17.27 3.69
CA THR A 142 -13.39 -17.57 5.07
C THR A 142 -12.25 -18.60 5.18
N TYR A 143 -11.75 -19.11 4.06
CA TYR A 143 -10.68 -20.11 4.04
C TYR A 143 -9.31 -19.48 4.34
N ASN A 144 -8.46 -20.25 5.05
CA ASN A 144 -7.09 -19.85 5.40
C ASN A 144 -6.93 -18.60 6.30
N LEU A 145 -7.98 -18.02 6.84
CA LEU A 145 -7.88 -16.82 7.70
C LEU A 145 -6.99 -17.08 8.92
N ASP A 146 -7.14 -18.22 9.60
CA ASP A 146 -6.30 -18.60 10.74
C ASP A 146 -4.81 -18.75 10.35
N ARG A 147 -4.56 -19.21 9.12
CA ARG A 147 -3.18 -19.31 8.60
C ARG A 147 -2.56 -17.93 8.36
N TYR A 148 -3.31 -16.95 7.88
CA TYR A 148 -2.82 -15.57 7.77
C TYR A 148 -2.44 -15.02 9.15
N ILE A 149 -3.31 -15.18 10.15
CA ILE A 149 -3.02 -14.74 11.52
C ILE A 149 -1.79 -15.43 12.07
N SER A 150 -1.72 -16.76 12.00
CA SER A 150 -0.59 -17.53 12.54
C SER A 150 0.71 -17.22 11.81
N SER A 151 0.68 -17.02 10.49
CA SER A 151 1.84 -16.64 9.71
C SER A 151 2.33 -15.24 10.07
N ALA A 152 1.43 -14.26 10.24
CA ALA A 152 1.78 -12.92 10.67
C ALA A 152 2.46 -12.94 12.05
N LYS A 153 1.90 -13.68 13.02
CA LYS A 153 2.51 -13.85 14.36
C LYS A 153 3.86 -14.54 14.31
N ALA A 154 4.01 -15.60 13.52
CA ALA A 154 5.27 -16.30 13.35
C ALA A 154 6.34 -15.40 12.71
N SER A 155 5.96 -14.60 11.71
CA SER A 155 6.84 -13.61 11.08
C SER A 155 7.28 -12.54 12.07
N LEU A 156 6.36 -11.96 12.84
CA LEU A 156 6.68 -10.97 13.87
C LEU A 156 7.66 -11.54 14.90
N ASN A 157 7.43 -12.76 15.40
CA ASN A 157 8.34 -13.43 16.32
C ASN A 157 9.74 -13.61 15.71
N TYR A 158 9.79 -14.11 14.47
CA TYR A 158 11.06 -14.38 13.80
C TYR A 158 11.85 -13.11 13.52
N PHE A 159 11.22 -12.11 12.91
CA PHE A 159 11.90 -10.88 12.51
C PHE A 159 12.27 -10.00 13.70
N THR A 160 11.41 -9.91 14.71
CA THR A 160 11.73 -9.15 15.94
C THR A 160 12.91 -9.76 16.68
N ARG A 161 13.00 -11.09 16.76
CA ARG A 161 14.11 -11.76 17.45
C ARG A 161 15.43 -11.69 16.67
N ASN A 162 15.40 -11.80 15.34
CA ASN A 162 16.63 -11.97 14.54
C ASN A 162 17.14 -10.69 13.90
N PHE A 163 16.33 -9.65 13.80
CA PHE A 163 16.71 -8.40 13.12
C PHE A 163 16.47 -7.18 14.00
N SER A 164 15.21 -6.74 14.15
CA SER A 164 14.86 -5.56 14.96
C SER A 164 13.41 -5.62 15.39
N PRO A 165 13.02 -4.89 16.46
CA PRO A 165 11.61 -4.71 16.82
C PRO A 165 10.80 -4.18 15.64
N TYR A 166 9.58 -4.70 15.49
CA TYR A 166 8.67 -4.21 14.46
C TYR A 166 8.23 -2.78 14.79
N GLN A 167 8.46 -1.87 13.87
CA GLN A 167 8.32 -0.43 14.10
C GLN A 167 6.87 0.09 14.07
N TYR A 168 5.92 -0.71 13.55
CA TYR A 168 4.51 -0.31 13.46
C TYR A 168 3.65 -1.03 14.48
N LYS A 169 2.49 -0.45 14.79
CA LYS A 169 1.53 -1.02 15.75
C LYS A 169 0.40 -1.81 15.10
N GLN A 170 0.49 -2.04 13.80
CA GLN A 170 -0.53 -2.76 13.03
C GLN A 170 0.05 -3.49 11.81
N ILE A 171 -0.59 -4.60 11.47
CA ILE A 171 -0.48 -5.27 10.18
C ILE A 171 -1.88 -5.40 9.60
N ARG A 172 -2.07 -4.97 8.37
CA ARG A 172 -3.33 -5.14 7.65
C ARG A 172 -3.10 -5.93 6.37
N VAL A 173 -3.86 -6.98 6.20
CA VAL A 173 -3.91 -7.79 4.98
C VAL A 173 -5.25 -7.51 4.32
N LEU A 174 -5.23 -7.06 3.07
CA LEU A 174 -6.42 -6.70 2.32
C LEU A 174 -6.58 -7.64 1.14
N GLU A 175 -7.76 -8.25 1.02
CA GLU A 175 -8.15 -8.93 -0.19
C GLU A 175 -8.55 -7.93 -1.26
N PHE A 176 -8.02 -8.10 -2.47
CA PHE A 176 -8.35 -7.30 -3.64
C PHE A 176 -8.56 -8.21 -4.87
N PRO A 177 -9.20 -7.72 -5.92
CA PRO A 177 -9.47 -8.54 -7.10
C PRO A 177 -8.20 -9.02 -7.79
N ARG A 178 -8.17 -10.29 -8.18
CA ARG A 178 -7.01 -10.94 -8.83
C ARG A 178 -6.44 -10.15 -10.03
N TYR A 179 -7.28 -9.46 -10.77
CA TYR A 179 -6.88 -8.70 -11.96
C TYR A 179 -6.43 -7.26 -11.64
N ALA A 180 -6.55 -6.82 -10.41
CA ALA A 180 -5.98 -5.57 -9.91
C ALA A 180 -4.55 -5.77 -9.38
N GLY A 181 -3.85 -6.78 -9.88
CA GLY A 181 -2.53 -7.16 -9.38
C GLY A 181 -1.49 -6.05 -9.51
N PHE A 182 -0.58 -6.05 -8.56
CA PHE A 182 0.66 -5.29 -8.51
C PHE A 182 1.79 -6.09 -9.16
#